data_b81eff4a89b82fd194d47a06e098638e
#
_entry.id   b81eff4a89b82fd194d47a06e098638e
#
_cell.length_a   1.000
_cell.length_b   1.000
_cell.length_c   1.000
_cell.angle_alpha   90.00
_cell.angle_beta   90.00
_cell.angle_gamma   90.00
#
_symmetry.space_group_name_H-M   'P 1'
#
loop_
_entity.id
_entity.type
_entity.pdbx_description
1 polymer ?
#
loop_
_entity_poly.entity_id
_entity_poly.type
_entity_poly.pdbx_seq_one_letter_code
_entity_poly.pdbx_strand_id
1 'polypeptide(L)'
;MLLSTISFALMNALIKYLIDYSTFQLVFFRSLGSLFITFGILKSQKINIWGNQKKLLLLRGLVGATSMILFFWGIHYINVGSAVTLRYTSPIFAAVFAVIFLGKTIKLIQWIFFLISFFGVYLIKSYDPSGSNFGVFIVLVSAFLSAIVYFIISKIGKRDNSVVIVHYFMI
;
A
#
# COMPACT_ATOMS: atom_id res chain seq x y z
N MET A 1 2.10 16.62 -4.07
CA MET A 1 2.27 15.34 -4.79
C MET A 1 3.71 15.03 -5.10
N LEU A 2 4.48 15.88 -5.79
CA LEU A 2 5.89 15.61 -6.14
C LEU A 2 6.76 15.24 -4.95
N LEU A 3 6.69 15.99 -3.85
CA LEU A 3 7.48 15.71 -2.65
C LEU A 3 7.20 14.33 -2.07
N SER A 4 5.94 13.92 -2.00
CA SER A 4 5.56 12.58 -1.51
C SER A 4 6.04 11.46 -2.43
N THR A 5 6.04 11.68 -3.74
CA THR A 5 6.55 10.70 -4.72
C THR A 5 8.06 10.54 -4.60
N ILE A 6 8.80 11.65 -4.45
CA ILE A 6 10.26 11.62 -4.23
C ILE A 6 10.58 10.90 -2.93
N SER A 7 9.89 11.23 -1.82
CA SER A 7 10.09 10.55 -0.54
C SER A 7 9.79 9.07 -0.60
N PHE A 8 8.75 8.66 -1.35
CA PHE A 8 8.41 7.26 -1.56
C PHE A 8 9.47 6.53 -2.40
N ALA A 9 10.01 7.17 -3.44
CA ALA A 9 11.08 6.62 -4.27
C ALA A 9 12.37 6.44 -3.46
N LEU A 10 12.78 7.45 -2.70
CA LEU A 10 13.93 7.37 -1.80
C LEU A 10 13.77 6.26 -0.76
N MET A 11 12.59 6.14 -0.16
CA MET A 11 12.30 5.06 0.78
C MET A 11 12.48 3.68 0.15
N ASN A 12 11.96 3.46 -1.06
CA ASN A 12 12.10 2.18 -1.75
C ASN A 12 13.57 1.89 -2.14
N ALA A 13 14.33 2.91 -2.54
CA ALA A 13 15.76 2.78 -2.82
C ALA A 13 16.54 2.39 -1.54
N LEU A 14 16.25 3.02 -0.41
CA LEU A 14 16.85 2.68 0.88
C LEU A 14 16.52 1.25 1.32
N ILE A 15 15.29 0.79 1.13
CA ILE A 15 14.90 -0.59 1.43
C ILE A 15 15.73 -1.56 0.59
N LYS A 16 15.95 -1.27 -0.68
CA LYS A 16 16.79 -2.11 -1.54
C LYS A 16 18.26 -2.10 -1.12
N TYR A 17 18.77 -0.96 -0.67
CA TYR A 17 20.14 -0.86 -0.14
C TYR A 17 20.31 -1.66 1.16
N LEU A 18 19.25 -1.73 1.98
CA LEU A 18 19.23 -2.45 3.26
C LEU A 18 18.67 -3.88 3.12
N ILE A 19 18.84 -4.51 1.96
CA ILE A 19 18.25 -5.83 1.66
C ILE A 19 18.78 -6.94 2.58
N ASP A 20 19.96 -6.78 3.15
CA ASP A 20 20.59 -7.74 4.08
C ASP A 20 19.89 -7.78 5.44
N TYR A 21 19.09 -6.77 5.76
CA TYR A 21 18.31 -6.74 6.99
C TYR A 21 16.97 -7.45 6.81
N SER A 22 16.48 -8.05 7.89
CA SER A 22 15.16 -8.69 7.88
C SER A 22 14.05 -7.69 7.53
N THR A 23 13.12 -8.12 6.66
CA THR A 23 11.92 -7.33 6.30
C THR A 23 11.19 -6.81 7.54
N PHE A 24 11.09 -7.63 8.59
CA PHE A 24 10.43 -7.24 9.84
C PHE A 24 11.15 -6.10 10.56
N GLN A 25 12.49 -6.10 10.57
CA GLN A 25 13.27 -5.01 11.16
C GLN A 25 13.04 -3.70 10.41
N LEU A 26 13.06 -3.73 9.07
CA LEU A 26 12.81 -2.55 8.24
C LEU A 26 11.41 -1.97 8.48
N VAL A 27 10.39 -2.84 8.54
CA VAL A 27 9.02 -2.44 8.83
C VAL A 27 8.90 -1.86 10.24
N PHE A 28 9.53 -2.48 11.23
CA PHE A 28 9.50 -2.04 12.62
C PHE A 28 10.08 -0.63 12.79
N PHE A 29 11.32 -0.40 12.35
CA PHE A 29 11.97 0.92 12.48
C PHE A 29 11.23 2.02 11.71
N ARG A 30 10.74 1.71 10.51
CA ARG A 30 9.92 2.63 9.73
C ARG A 30 8.62 2.99 10.45
N SER A 31 7.92 2.00 10.99
CA SER A 31 6.67 2.20 11.73
C SER A 31 6.90 3.01 13.00
N LEU A 32 7.96 2.69 13.73
CA LEU A 32 8.33 3.38 14.95
C LEU A 32 8.60 4.88 14.71
N GLY A 33 9.41 5.22 13.70
CA GLY A 33 9.66 6.62 13.33
C GLY A 33 8.39 7.37 12.93
N SER A 34 7.54 6.75 12.12
CA SER A 34 6.26 7.34 11.70
C SER A 34 5.27 7.47 12.86
N LEU A 35 5.30 6.55 13.83
CA LEU A 35 4.44 6.57 15.02
C LEU A 35 4.75 7.79 15.90
N PHE A 36 6.02 8.10 16.11
CA PHE A 36 6.41 9.31 16.86
C PHE A 36 5.92 10.59 16.18
N ILE A 37 6.08 10.68 14.86
CA ILE A 37 5.63 11.84 14.09
C ILE A 37 4.10 11.99 14.16
N THR A 38 3.35 10.91 13.90
CA THR A 38 1.88 10.94 13.92
C THR A 38 1.34 11.23 15.32
N PHE A 39 1.96 10.68 16.37
CA PHE A 39 1.60 10.97 17.75
C PHE A 39 1.82 12.45 18.09
N GLY A 40 2.96 13.02 17.69
CA GLY A 40 3.25 14.44 17.87
C GLY A 40 2.22 15.35 17.18
N ILE A 41 1.83 15.02 15.94
CA ILE A 41 0.82 15.78 15.20
C ILE A 41 -0.56 15.67 15.89
N LEU A 42 -0.98 14.47 16.29
CA LEU A 42 -2.28 14.25 16.96
C LEU A 42 -2.35 15.04 18.26
N LYS A 43 -1.29 15.02 19.06
CA LYS A 43 -1.20 15.76 20.33
C LYS A 43 -1.22 17.27 20.09
N SER A 44 -0.45 17.77 19.13
CA SER A 44 -0.39 19.19 18.77
C SER A 44 -1.76 19.72 18.29
N GLN A 45 -2.48 18.95 17.50
CA GLN A 45 -3.79 19.33 16.95
C GLN A 45 -4.95 19.00 17.89
N LYS A 46 -4.69 18.45 19.09
CA LYS A 46 -5.71 18.00 20.07
C LYS A 46 -6.75 17.03 19.47
N ILE A 47 -6.32 16.20 18.53
CA ILE A 47 -7.19 15.20 17.89
C ILE A 47 -7.23 13.95 18.76
N ASN A 48 -8.43 13.35 18.90
CA ASN A 48 -8.59 12.10 19.63
C ASN A 48 -7.85 10.96 18.91
N ILE A 49 -6.84 10.40 19.55
CA ILE A 49 -5.98 9.32 19.04
C ILE A 49 -6.78 8.06 18.75
N TRP A 50 -7.82 7.78 19.55
CA TRP A 50 -8.62 6.55 19.44
C TRP A 50 -9.58 6.53 18.24
N GLY A 51 -9.85 7.69 17.61
CA GLY A 51 -10.81 7.79 16.52
C GLY A 51 -12.24 7.38 16.89
N ASN A 52 -13.12 7.42 15.91
CA ASN A 52 -14.55 7.06 16.10
C ASN A 52 -14.85 5.62 15.69
N GLN A 53 -14.16 5.10 14.67
CA GLN A 53 -14.41 3.78 14.06
C GLN A 53 -13.29 2.78 14.35
N LYS A 54 -13.04 2.51 15.64
CA LYS A 54 -11.91 1.67 16.12
C LYS A 54 -11.77 0.33 15.39
N LYS A 55 -12.88 -0.38 15.11
CA LYS A 55 -12.86 -1.67 14.41
C LYS A 55 -12.33 -1.56 12.99
N LEU A 56 -12.79 -0.55 12.23
CA LEU A 56 -12.32 -0.33 10.87
C LEU A 56 -10.89 0.20 10.83
N LEU A 57 -10.51 1.03 11.80
CA LEU A 57 -9.14 1.53 11.95
C LEU A 57 -8.16 0.39 12.24
N LEU A 58 -8.51 -0.51 13.17
CA LEU A 58 -7.71 -1.68 13.49
C LEU A 58 -7.58 -2.62 12.28
N LEU A 59 -8.71 -2.93 11.62
CA LEU A 59 -8.71 -3.78 10.43
C LEU A 59 -7.83 -3.18 9.33
N ARG A 60 -7.94 -1.87 9.10
CA ARG A 60 -7.08 -1.12 8.15
C ARG A 60 -5.61 -1.22 8.53
N GLY A 61 -5.28 -1.09 9.81
CA GLY A 61 -3.92 -1.23 10.33
C GLY A 61 -3.36 -2.62 10.03
N LEU A 62 -4.05 -3.68 10.44
CA LEU A 62 -3.63 -5.07 10.25
C LEU A 62 -3.45 -5.44 8.77
N VAL A 63 -4.48 -5.19 7.94
CA VAL A 63 -4.40 -5.49 6.51
C VAL A 63 -3.31 -4.66 5.83
N GLY A 64 -3.16 -3.39 6.22
CA GLY A 64 -2.12 -2.51 5.68
C GLY A 64 -0.71 -2.96 6.05
N ALA A 65 -0.48 -3.34 7.32
CA ALA A 65 0.81 -3.85 7.78
C ALA A 65 1.19 -5.15 7.05
N THR A 66 0.25 -6.09 6.94
CA THR A 66 0.46 -7.33 6.19
C THR A 66 0.80 -7.05 4.73
N SER A 67 0.05 -6.15 4.08
CA SER A 67 0.33 -5.73 2.71
C SER A 67 1.74 -5.13 2.57
N MET A 68 2.17 -4.32 3.52
CA MET A 68 3.50 -3.69 3.50
C MET A 68 4.61 -4.72 3.70
N ILE A 69 4.45 -5.65 4.64
CA ILE A 69 5.41 -6.73 4.86
C ILE A 69 5.58 -7.57 3.60
N LEU A 70 4.48 -7.99 2.97
CA LEU A 70 4.52 -8.76 1.73
C LEU A 70 5.18 -7.97 0.59
N PHE A 71 4.93 -6.68 0.48
CA PHE A 71 5.57 -5.84 -0.53
C PHE A 71 7.09 -5.79 -0.35
N PHE A 72 7.56 -5.53 0.87
CA PHE A 72 8.99 -5.48 1.16
C PHE A 72 9.65 -6.85 1.00
N TRP A 73 8.95 -7.91 1.40
CA TRP A 73 9.44 -9.28 1.17
C TRP A 73 9.55 -9.59 -0.33
N GLY A 74 8.58 -9.15 -1.13
CA GLY A 74 8.64 -9.32 -2.59
C GLY A 74 9.82 -8.63 -3.26
N ILE A 75 10.28 -7.48 -2.74
CA ILE A 75 11.46 -6.75 -3.24
C ILE A 75 12.76 -7.57 -3.15
N HIS A 76 12.82 -8.60 -2.28
CA HIS A 76 13.97 -9.50 -2.22
C HIS A 76 14.07 -10.42 -3.45
N TYR A 77 12.95 -10.70 -4.12
CA TYR A 77 12.85 -11.65 -5.23
C TYR A 77 12.75 -11.00 -6.61
N ILE A 78 12.39 -9.72 -6.68
CA ILE A 78 12.25 -8.98 -7.93
C ILE A 78 12.83 -7.56 -7.80
N ASN A 79 13.09 -6.92 -8.94
CA ASN A 79 13.57 -5.55 -8.96
C ASN A 79 12.56 -4.57 -8.34
N VAL A 80 13.05 -3.55 -7.62
CA VAL A 80 12.21 -2.53 -6.99
C VAL A 80 11.27 -1.85 -7.99
N GLY A 81 11.76 -1.53 -9.19
CA GLY A 81 10.95 -0.95 -10.25
C GLY A 81 9.78 -1.84 -10.65
N SER A 82 10.06 -3.14 -10.86
CA SER A 82 9.02 -4.15 -11.15
C SER A 82 8.03 -4.28 -9.99
N ALA A 83 8.51 -4.35 -8.74
CA ALA A 83 7.65 -4.44 -7.56
C ALA A 83 6.73 -3.21 -7.41
N VAL A 84 7.26 -2.00 -7.58
CA VAL A 84 6.47 -0.76 -7.50
C VAL A 84 5.42 -0.71 -8.61
N THR A 85 5.78 -1.11 -9.83
CA THR A 85 4.83 -1.11 -10.95
C THR A 85 3.73 -2.15 -10.76
N LEU A 86 4.07 -3.36 -10.29
CA LEU A 86 3.08 -4.38 -9.93
C LEU A 86 2.14 -3.86 -8.82
N ARG A 87 2.65 -3.12 -7.85
CA ARG A 87 1.84 -2.51 -6.79
C ARG A 87 0.84 -1.48 -7.32
N TYR A 88 1.14 -0.79 -8.41
CA TYR A 88 0.19 0.13 -9.06
C TYR A 88 -1.04 -0.57 -9.66
N THR A 89 -1.13 -1.90 -9.66
CA THR A 89 -2.37 -2.63 -9.95
C THR A 89 -3.39 -2.52 -8.80
N SER A 90 -2.98 -2.11 -7.58
CA SER A 90 -3.89 -2.00 -6.43
C SER A 90 -5.09 -1.06 -6.65
N PRO A 91 -5.01 0.11 -7.34
CA PRO A 91 -6.18 0.90 -7.69
C PRO A 91 -7.18 0.17 -8.60
N ILE A 92 -6.70 -0.75 -9.45
CA ILE A 92 -7.56 -1.56 -10.33
C ILE A 92 -8.40 -2.51 -9.47
N PHE A 93 -7.79 -3.25 -8.56
CA PHE A 93 -8.51 -4.09 -7.60
C PHE A 93 -9.47 -3.28 -6.73
N ALA A 94 -9.05 -2.07 -6.29
CA ALA A 94 -9.91 -1.18 -5.52
C ALA A 94 -11.14 -0.71 -6.32
N ALA A 95 -10.98 -0.44 -7.61
CA ALA A 95 -12.10 -0.09 -8.49
C ALA A 95 -13.07 -1.27 -8.66
N VAL A 96 -12.56 -2.50 -8.83
CA VAL A 96 -13.39 -3.72 -8.87
C VAL A 96 -14.17 -3.88 -7.56
N PHE A 97 -13.54 -3.70 -6.41
CA PHE A 97 -14.23 -3.73 -5.11
C PHE A 97 -15.29 -2.63 -4.99
N ALA A 98 -15.04 -1.44 -5.52
CA ALA A 98 -16.01 -0.36 -5.53
C ALA A 98 -17.27 -0.70 -6.34
N VAL A 99 -17.11 -1.44 -7.44
CA VAL A 99 -18.26 -1.95 -8.22
C VAL A 99 -19.03 -3.00 -7.43
N ILE A 100 -18.33 -4.03 -6.95
CA ILE A 100 -18.97 -5.20 -6.32
C ILE A 100 -19.64 -4.81 -4.99
N PHE A 101 -18.97 -4.04 -4.14
CA PHE A 101 -19.41 -3.79 -2.76
C PHE A 101 -20.08 -2.44 -2.54
N LEU A 102 -19.82 -1.44 -3.40
CA LEU A 102 -20.45 -0.11 -3.28
C LEU A 102 -21.45 0.19 -4.40
N GLY A 103 -21.68 -0.75 -5.32
CA GLY A 103 -22.63 -0.57 -6.44
C GLY A 103 -22.23 0.58 -7.38
N LYS A 104 -20.95 0.98 -7.39
CA LYS A 104 -20.47 2.02 -8.31
C LYS A 104 -20.33 1.47 -9.71
N THR A 105 -20.72 2.26 -10.71
CA THR A 105 -20.56 1.89 -12.12
C THR A 105 -19.19 2.33 -12.62
N ILE A 106 -18.50 1.44 -13.33
CA ILE A 106 -17.27 1.74 -14.06
C ILE A 106 -17.62 1.98 -15.52
N LYS A 107 -17.17 3.10 -16.09
CA LYS A 107 -17.34 3.38 -17.52
C LYS A 107 -16.52 2.39 -18.36
N LEU A 108 -17.01 2.03 -19.54
CA LEU A 108 -16.32 1.10 -20.45
C LEU A 108 -14.87 1.51 -20.74
N ILE A 109 -14.63 2.80 -20.90
CA ILE A 109 -13.29 3.36 -21.12
C ILE A 109 -12.31 3.01 -19.98
N GLN A 110 -12.77 2.90 -18.73
CA GLN A 110 -11.93 2.54 -17.59
C GLN A 110 -11.53 1.06 -17.65
N TRP A 111 -12.39 0.18 -18.17
CA TRP A 111 -12.04 -1.23 -18.42
C TRP A 111 -10.92 -1.36 -19.44
N ILE A 112 -10.94 -0.54 -20.51
CA ILE A 112 -9.86 -0.50 -21.51
C ILE A 112 -8.54 -0.10 -20.85
N PHE A 113 -8.54 0.93 -19.99
CA PHE A 113 -7.33 1.33 -19.24
C PHE A 113 -6.84 0.23 -18.30
N PHE A 114 -7.72 -0.54 -17.67
CA PHE A 114 -7.31 -1.67 -16.85
C PHE A 114 -6.62 -2.75 -17.69
N LEU A 115 -7.15 -3.09 -18.87
CA LEU A 115 -6.51 -4.05 -19.77
C LEU A 115 -5.13 -3.57 -20.22
N ILE A 116 -4.99 -2.29 -20.60
CA ILE A 116 -3.70 -1.70 -20.95
C ILE A 116 -2.72 -1.78 -19.77
N SER A 117 -3.18 -1.53 -18.54
CA SER A 117 -2.36 -1.63 -17.34
C SER A 117 -1.88 -3.06 -17.08
N PHE A 118 -2.76 -4.07 -17.25
CA PHE A 118 -2.36 -5.48 -17.13
C PHE A 118 -1.37 -5.89 -18.23
N PHE A 119 -1.54 -5.39 -19.44
CA PHE A 119 -0.59 -5.60 -20.52
C PHE A 119 0.78 -4.99 -20.19
N GLY A 120 0.80 -3.78 -19.62
CA GLY A 120 2.03 -3.15 -19.11
C GLY A 120 2.74 -4.00 -18.05
N VAL A 121 1.98 -4.59 -17.11
CA VAL A 121 2.52 -5.52 -16.09
C VAL A 121 3.13 -6.76 -16.75
N TYR A 122 2.49 -7.31 -17.78
CA TYR A 122 3.01 -8.44 -18.55
C TYR A 122 4.35 -8.10 -19.24
N LEU A 123 4.44 -6.92 -19.86
CA LEU A 123 5.68 -6.47 -20.51
C LEU A 123 6.82 -6.31 -19.51
N ILE A 124 6.55 -5.77 -18.32
CA ILE A 124 7.57 -5.61 -17.26
C ILE A 124 8.11 -6.96 -16.83
N LYS A 125 7.26 -7.96 -16.65
CA LYS A 125 7.69 -9.32 -16.33
C LYS A 125 8.57 -9.91 -17.45
N SER A 126 8.24 -9.64 -18.70
CA SER A 126 9.02 -10.10 -19.85
C SER A 126 10.40 -9.45 -19.92
N TYR A 127 10.54 -8.23 -19.39
CA TYR A 127 11.80 -7.47 -19.39
C TYR A 127 12.71 -7.77 -18.19
N ASP A 128 12.18 -8.42 -17.13
CA ASP A 128 12.95 -8.87 -15.95
C ASP A 128 12.91 -10.40 -15.83
N PRO A 129 13.62 -11.12 -16.72
CA PRO A 129 13.63 -12.59 -16.75
C PRO A 129 14.27 -13.20 -15.50
N SER A 130 15.06 -12.42 -14.74
CA SER A 130 15.66 -12.83 -13.47
C SER A 130 14.68 -12.77 -12.29
N GLY A 131 13.55 -12.10 -12.46
CA GLY A 131 12.51 -11.95 -11.43
C GLY A 131 11.77 -13.26 -11.16
N SER A 132 11.82 -13.72 -9.90
CA SER A 132 11.12 -14.92 -9.47
C SER A 132 9.59 -14.79 -9.64
N ASN A 133 8.94 -15.81 -10.21
CA ASN A 133 7.48 -15.90 -10.26
C ASN A 133 6.84 -15.79 -8.87
N PHE A 134 7.53 -16.31 -7.86
CA PHE A 134 7.13 -16.22 -6.46
C PHE A 134 7.13 -14.77 -5.96
N GLY A 135 8.15 -13.98 -6.30
CA GLY A 135 8.21 -12.56 -5.96
C GLY A 135 7.07 -11.76 -6.61
N VAL A 136 6.79 -12.02 -7.88
CA VAL A 136 5.65 -11.41 -8.58
C VAL A 136 4.33 -11.74 -7.90
N PHE A 137 4.11 -13.01 -7.53
CA PHE A 137 2.91 -13.45 -6.82
C PHE A 137 2.75 -12.74 -5.47
N ILE A 138 3.80 -12.69 -4.65
CA ILE A 138 3.77 -12.00 -3.34
C ILE A 138 3.40 -10.52 -3.51
N VAL A 139 4.00 -9.83 -4.48
CA VAL A 139 3.72 -8.40 -4.71
C VAL A 139 2.29 -8.19 -5.21
N LEU A 140 1.75 -9.08 -6.05
CA LEU A 140 0.34 -9.02 -6.48
C LEU A 140 -0.61 -9.25 -5.30
N VAL A 141 -0.32 -10.20 -4.40
CA VAL A 141 -1.09 -10.39 -3.17
C VAL A 141 -1.03 -9.13 -2.30
N SER A 142 0.14 -8.50 -2.17
CA SER A 142 0.29 -7.21 -1.50
C SER A 142 -0.56 -6.11 -2.14
N ALA A 143 -0.60 -6.04 -3.48
CA ALA A 143 -1.43 -5.08 -4.21
C ALA A 143 -2.93 -5.30 -3.97
N PHE A 144 -3.36 -6.56 -3.93
CA PHE A 144 -4.74 -6.94 -3.59
C PHE A 144 -5.11 -6.53 -2.16
N LEU A 145 -4.26 -6.81 -1.17
CA LEU A 145 -4.47 -6.35 0.21
C LEU A 145 -4.49 -4.81 0.30
N SER A 146 -3.65 -4.12 -0.46
CA SER A 146 -3.70 -2.65 -0.56
C SER A 146 -5.04 -2.15 -1.09
N ALA A 147 -5.66 -2.86 -2.02
CA ALA A 147 -6.99 -2.53 -2.51
C ALA A 147 -8.07 -2.67 -1.41
N ILE A 148 -7.96 -3.69 -0.57
CA ILE A 148 -8.83 -3.84 0.61
C ILE A 148 -8.64 -2.65 1.57
N VAL A 149 -7.40 -2.22 1.78
CA VAL A 149 -7.11 -1.01 2.57
C VAL A 149 -7.80 0.22 2.00
N TYR A 150 -7.72 0.45 0.69
CA TYR A 150 -8.41 1.58 0.04
C TYR A 150 -9.94 1.49 0.21
N PHE A 151 -10.50 0.29 0.11
CA PHE A 151 -11.92 0.06 0.36
C PHE A 151 -12.31 0.39 1.80
N ILE A 152 -11.53 -0.05 2.79
CA ILE A 152 -11.77 0.25 4.22
C ILE A 152 -11.68 1.77 4.46
N ILE A 153 -10.65 2.44 3.91
CA ILE A 153 -10.50 3.90 4.00
C ILE A 153 -11.72 4.62 3.40
N SER A 154 -12.22 4.14 2.27
CA SER A 154 -13.45 4.66 1.65
C SER A 154 -14.67 4.54 2.56
N LYS A 155 -14.78 3.45 3.34
CA LYS A 155 -15.84 3.26 4.35
C LYS A 155 -15.68 4.16 5.58
N ILE A 156 -14.46 4.37 6.03
CA ILE A 156 -14.15 5.29 7.13
C ILE A 156 -14.58 6.72 6.72
N GLY A 157 -14.26 7.12 5.48
CA GLY A 157 -14.65 8.39 4.90
C GLY A 157 -14.14 9.58 5.72
N LYS A 158 -15.03 10.58 5.93
CA LYS A 158 -14.73 11.79 6.70
C LYS A 158 -14.99 11.66 8.21
N ARG A 159 -15.33 10.46 8.70
CA ARG A 159 -15.69 10.25 10.11
C ARG A 159 -14.50 10.26 11.05
N ASP A 160 -13.32 9.95 10.54
CA ASP A 160 -12.05 9.99 11.26
C ASP A 160 -11.01 10.85 10.53
N ASN A 161 -10.13 11.48 11.31
CA ASN A 161 -9.05 12.29 10.74
C ASN A 161 -8.02 11.39 10.04
N SER A 162 -7.50 11.86 8.90
CA SER A 162 -6.50 11.12 8.12
C SER A 162 -5.26 10.74 8.92
N VAL A 163 -4.84 11.60 9.87
CA VAL A 163 -3.68 11.32 10.73
C VAL A 163 -3.95 10.15 11.68
N VAL A 164 -5.18 10.02 12.20
CA VAL A 164 -5.61 8.86 13.01
C VAL A 164 -5.55 7.57 12.20
N ILE A 165 -6.04 7.61 10.94
CA ILE A 165 -5.99 6.45 10.04
C ILE A 165 -4.55 5.99 9.80
N VAL A 166 -3.61 6.94 9.62
CA VAL A 166 -2.19 6.63 9.45
C VAL A 166 -1.59 6.12 10.75
N HIS A 167 -1.94 6.71 11.89
CA HIS A 167 -1.45 6.30 13.21
C HIS A 167 -1.76 4.82 13.52
N TYR A 168 -3.00 4.38 13.28
CA TYR A 168 -3.39 2.97 13.43
C TYR A 168 -2.67 2.01 12.46
N PHE A 169 -2.12 2.51 11.39
CA PHE A 169 -1.29 1.70 10.49
C PHE A 169 0.13 1.50 11.02
N MET A 170 0.58 2.38 11.91
CA MET A 170 1.95 2.33 12.45
C MET A 170 2.02 1.58 13.79
N ILE A 171 0.88 1.31 14.44
CA ILE A 171 0.76 0.46 15.63
C ILE A 171 0.76 -1.01 15.22
#